data_8bbdd09f767052eeee6e887c11643a44
#
_entry.id   8bbdd09f767052eeee6e887c11643a44
#
_cell.length_a   1.000
_cell.length_b   1.000
_cell.length_c   1.000
_cell.angle_alpha   90.00
_cell.angle_beta   90.00
_cell.angle_gamma   90.00
#
_symmetry.space_group_name_H-M   'P 1'
#
loop_
_entity.id
_entity.type
_entity.pdbx_description
1 polymer ?
#
loop_
_entity_poly.entity_id
_entity_poly.type
_entity_poly.pdbx_seq_one_letter_code
_entity_poly.pdbx_strand_id
1 'polypeptide(L)'
;MTKPPNDTLTTDSGPTGEAGPLGPVDPAVASAPASVVRPAARAATMTVIVGLAGLIASLVVLGSIAEGVRDQEIFALDTWATPFLHGIASPGLDLVMWSLTTMGSSLVIVPLYVLVMAGLLWKRRFGSAVFLSVASGGALILNATMKLFFERPRPQLPWAQVLPDYSFPSGHTMNGVVFYLALAVIAWSIFGRRIGITSLAIAVVLAIGIGVSRIYLGYHYLTDVVGGLLAGLAWLLIVGAAFRARPAWWTWGGAIASRTRGTDDPDRARAA
;
A
#
# COMPACT_ATOMS: atom_id res chain seq x y z
N MET A 1 54.88 -58.18 51.69
CA MET A 1 54.02 -59.37 51.65
C MET A 1 52.66 -58.93 51.17
N THR A 2 52.09 -59.67 50.26
CA THR A 2 50.80 -59.65 49.58
C THR A 2 50.70 -58.82 48.29
N LYS A 3 50.56 -59.57 47.27
CA LYS A 3 50.38 -59.29 45.84
C LYS A 3 48.97 -58.81 45.58
N PRO A 4 48.72 -57.74 44.76
CA PRO A 4 47.38 -57.45 44.28
C PRO A 4 46.96 -58.26 43.06
N PRO A 5 45.66 -58.49 42.80
CA PRO A 5 45.16 -59.29 41.71
C PRO A 5 45.06 -58.52 40.39
N ASN A 6 45.17 -59.28 39.35
CA ASN A 6 45.01 -58.93 37.95
C ASN A 6 43.57 -58.49 37.63
N ASP A 7 43.39 -57.32 37.04
CA ASP A 7 42.12 -56.97 36.40
C ASP A 7 42.32 -57.02 34.90
N THR A 8 41.62 -57.97 34.29
CA THR A 8 41.47 -58.12 32.86
C THR A 8 40.52 -57.06 32.28
N LEU A 9 41.06 -56.19 31.46
CA LEU A 9 40.27 -55.26 30.61
C LEU A 9 39.51 -56.08 29.55
N THR A 10 38.19 -56.19 29.71
CA THR A 10 37.27 -56.63 28.68
C THR A 10 36.92 -55.37 27.85
N THR A 11 37.40 -55.34 26.61
CA THR A 11 36.99 -54.38 25.60
C THR A 11 35.58 -54.74 25.13
N ASP A 12 34.59 -54.01 25.57
CA ASP A 12 33.23 -54.06 25.04
C ASP A 12 33.18 -53.26 23.72
N SER A 13 33.15 -53.99 22.63
CA SER A 13 32.91 -53.47 21.27
C SER A 13 31.39 -53.31 21.11
N GLY A 14 30.89 -52.10 21.37
CA GLY A 14 29.51 -51.70 21.05
C GLY A 14 29.18 -51.91 19.56
N PRO A 15 27.93 -52.20 19.23
CA PRO A 15 27.55 -52.50 17.86
C PRO A 15 27.65 -51.27 16.98
N THR A 16 28.43 -51.36 15.92
CA THR A 16 28.42 -50.46 14.79
C THR A 16 27.05 -50.49 14.16
N GLY A 17 26.24 -49.43 14.42
CA GLY A 17 24.96 -49.25 13.76
C GLY A 17 25.17 -49.02 12.27
N GLU A 18 25.07 -50.05 11.45
CA GLU A 18 24.88 -49.93 10.01
C GLU A 18 23.59 -49.14 9.79
N ALA A 19 23.71 -47.95 9.19
CA ALA A 19 22.57 -47.23 8.67
C ALA A 19 21.91 -48.11 7.59
N GLY A 20 20.80 -48.73 7.93
CA GLY A 20 19.99 -49.51 6.99
C GLY A 20 19.62 -48.60 5.78
N PRO A 21 19.45 -49.20 4.58
CA PRO A 21 19.06 -48.44 3.39
C PRO A 21 17.76 -47.71 3.66
N LEU A 22 17.76 -46.38 3.38
CA LEU A 22 16.55 -45.54 3.43
C LEU A 22 15.47 -46.26 2.62
N GLY A 23 14.38 -46.63 3.29
CA GLY A 23 13.27 -47.29 2.63
C GLY A 23 12.76 -46.48 1.45
N PRO A 24 12.10 -47.13 0.47
CA PRO A 24 11.63 -46.44 -0.72
C PRO A 24 10.76 -45.27 -0.31
N VAL A 25 11.15 -44.06 -0.73
CA VAL A 25 10.37 -42.82 -0.55
C VAL A 25 9.03 -43.05 -1.24
N ASP A 26 7.94 -42.97 -0.49
CA ASP A 26 6.59 -43.15 -0.99
C ASP A 26 6.35 -42.17 -2.19
N PRO A 27 6.15 -42.66 -3.41
CA PRO A 27 5.95 -41.84 -4.58
C PRO A 27 4.71 -40.94 -4.50
N ALA A 28 3.81 -41.16 -3.54
CA ALA A 28 2.64 -40.33 -3.28
C ALA A 28 2.98 -38.97 -2.67
N VAL A 29 4.18 -38.81 -2.05
CA VAL A 29 4.62 -37.52 -1.47
C VAL A 29 5.32 -36.60 -2.50
N ALA A 30 5.74 -37.16 -3.64
CA ALA A 30 6.53 -36.44 -4.66
C ALA A 30 5.69 -35.75 -5.74
N SER A 31 4.38 -35.82 -5.74
CA SER A 31 3.55 -35.25 -6.81
C SER A 31 2.34 -34.47 -6.30
N ALA A 32 2.57 -33.30 -5.76
CA ALA A 32 1.54 -32.26 -5.89
C ALA A 32 1.36 -31.99 -7.39
N PRO A 33 0.13 -32.14 -7.96
CA PRO A 33 -0.05 -32.04 -9.40
C PRO A 33 0.40 -30.68 -9.90
N ALA A 34 1.33 -30.66 -10.84
CA ALA A 34 1.87 -29.46 -11.48
C ALA A 34 0.78 -28.54 -12.09
N SER A 35 -0.44 -29.05 -12.24
CA SER A 35 -1.64 -28.33 -12.71
C SER A 35 -2.20 -27.32 -11.70
N VAL A 36 -1.98 -27.49 -10.38
CA VAL A 36 -2.51 -26.59 -9.34
C VAL A 36 -1.58 -25.38 -9.12
N VAL A 37 -0.27 -25.55 -9.33
CA VAL A 37 0.74 -24.48 -9.16
C VAL A 37 0.71 -23.46 -10.31
N ARG A 38 0.37 -23.90 -11.52
CA ARG A 38 0.38 -23.06 -12.73
C ARG A 38 -0.59 -21.85 -12.72
N PRO A 39 -1.87 -21.96 -12.29
CA PRO A 39 -2.79 -20.82 -12.29
C PRO A 39 -2.42 -19.74 -11.25
N ALA A 40 -1.96 -20.15 -10.07
CA ALA A 40 -1.56 -19.19 -9.04
C ALA A 40 -0.28 -18.41 -9.43
N ALA A 41 0.71 -19.09 -10.02
CA ALA A 41 1.91 -18.46 -10.54
C ALA A 41 1.59 -17.48 -11.68
N ARG A 42 0.73 -17.88 -12.63
CA ARG A 42 0.27 -17.00 -13.72
C ARG A 42 -0.46 -15.76 -13.21
N ALA A 43 -1.36 -15.92 -12.24
CA ALA A 43 -2.07 -14.79 -11.62
C ALA A 43 -1.10 -13.83 -10.92
N ALA A 44 -0.10 -14.35 -10.20
CA ALA A 44 0.93 -13.54 -9.57
C ALA A 44 1.77 -12.77 -10.59
N THR A 45 2.20 -13.43 -11.67
CA THR A 45 2.96 -12.82 -12.78
C THR A 45 2.15 -11.72 -13.46
N MET A 46 0.87 -11.98 -13.80
CA MET A 46 -0.02 -10.97 -14.41
C MET A 46 -0.20 -9.76 -13.50
N THR A 47 -0.36 -9.96 -12.20
CA THR A 47 -0.46 -8.83 -11.24
C THR A 47 0.80 -7.97 -11.24
N VAL A 48 1.99 -8.57 -11.32
CA VAL A 48 3.27 -7.85 -11.38
C VAL A 48 3.40 -7.09 -12.70
N ILE A 49 3.07 -7.73 -13.82
CA ILE A 49 3.12 -7.10 -15.16
C ILE A 49 2.17 -5.89 -15.21
N VAL A 50 0.91 -6.06 -14.80
CA VAL A 50 -0.09 -4.97 -14.78
C VAL A 50 0.35 -3.84 -13.86
N GLY A 51 0.88 -4.17 -12.67
CA GLY A 51 1.40 -3.17 -11.74
C GLY A 51 2.59 -2.39 -12.31
N LEU A 52 3.53 -3.07 -12.96
CA LEU A 52 4.68 -2.44 -13.59
C LEU A 52 4.27 -1.59 -14.81
N ALA A 53 3.38 -2.09 -15.64
CA ALA A 53 2.84 -1.34 -16.78
C ALA A 53 2.11 -0.07 -16.31
N GLY A 54 1.27 -0.18 -15.26
CA GLY A 54 0.59 0.97 -14.65
C GLY A 54 1.56 1.99 -14.06
N LEU A 55 2.63 1.53 -13.41
CA LEU A 55 3.68 2.41 -12.89
C LEU A 55 4.41 3.14 -14.02
N ILE A 56 4.83 2.43 -15.06
CA ILE A 56 5.52 3.03 -16.22
C ILE A 56 4.60 4.04 -16.90
N ALA A 57 3.35 3.67 -17.18
CA ALA A 57 2.39 4.58 -17.78
C ALA A 57 2.17 5.84 -16.93
N SER A 58 2.01 5.68 -15.60
CA SER A 58 1.87 6.81 -14.68
C SER A 58 3.10 7.73 -14.72
N LEU A 59 4.31 7.17 -14.74
CA LEU A 59 5.55 7.95 -14.76
C LEU A 59 5.77 8.66 -16.10
N VAL A 60 5.44 8.01 -17.23
CA VAL A 60 5.55 8.61 -18.56
C VAL A 60 4.60 9.81 -18.69
N VAL A 61 3.32 9.61 -18.37
CA VAL A 61 2.32 10.70 -18.48
C VAL A 61 2.62 11.81 -17.47
N LEU A 62 3.02 11.45 -16.23
CA LEU A 62 3.44 12.44 -15.22
C LEU A 62 4.65 13.23 -15.70
N GLY A 63 5.64 12.57 -16.31
CA GLY A 63 6.83 13.23 -16.87
C GLY A 63 6.47 14.26 -17.95
N SER A 64 5.60 13.89 -18.90
CA SER A 64 5.15 14.81 -19.95
C SER A 64 4.39 16.03 -19.38
N ILE A 65 3.52 15.82 -18.39
CA ILE A 65 2.82 16.94 -17.72
C ILE A 65 3.83 17.79 -16.95
N ALA A 66 4.76 17.18 -16.24
CA ALA A 66 5.76 17.87 -15.42
C ALA A 66 6.69 18.73 -16.27
N GLU A 67 7.07 18.26 -17.47
CA GLU A 67 7.86 19.02 -18.44
C GLU A 67 7.11 20.29 -18.89
N GLY A 68 5.87 20.14 -19.37
CA GLY A 68 5.07 21.30 -19.78
C GLY A 68 4.78 22.27 -18.60
N VAL A 69 4.56 21.76 -17.38
CA VAL A 69 4.41 22.61 -16.19
C VAL A 69 5.69 23.41 -15.89
N ARG A 70 6.87 22.77 -16.03
CA ARG A 70 8.16 23.41 -15.82
C ARG A 70 8.42 24.51 -16.87
N ASP A 71 8.04 24.24 -18.10
CA ASP A 71 8.20 25.19 -19.21
C ASP A 71 7.08 26.25 -19.23
N GLN A 72 6.25 26.28 -18.20
CA GLN A 72 5.12 27.21 -18.02
C GLN A 72 4.10 27.18 -19.17
N GLU A 73 3.97 26.04 -19.82
CA GLU A 73 2.98 25.84 -20.87
C GLU A 73 1.55 25.95 -20.32
N ILE A 74 0.69 26.61 -21.09
CA ILE A 74 -0.74 26.67 -20.83
C ILE A 74 -1.41 25.51 -21.59
N PHE A 75 -1.78 24.47 -20.88
CA PHE A 75 -2.49 23.36 -21.47
C PHE A 75 -3.91 23.77 -21.87
N ALA A 76 -4.31 23.48 -23.10
CA ALA A 76 -5.67 23.75 -23.59
C ALA A 76 -6.75 23.12 -22.69
N LEU A 77 -6.47 21.94 -22.14
CA LEU A 77 -7.37 21.26 -21.20
C LEU A 77 -7.54 22.01 -19.87
N ASP A 78 -6.50 22.71 -19.40
CA ASP A 78 -6.55 23.49 -18.15
C ASP A 78 -7.42 24.74 -18.32
N THR A 79 -7.30 25.40 -19.48
CA THR A 79 -8.11 26.59 -19.79
C THR A 79 -9.58 26.28 -20.04
N TRP A 80 -9.88 25.06 -20.52
CA TRP A 80 -11.23 24.61 -20.80
C TRP A 80 -11.92 24.00 -19.55
N ALA A 81 -11.23 23.12 -18.82
CA ALA A 81 -11.86 22.26 -17.81
C ALA A 81 -12.47 23.06 -16.65
N THR A 82 -11.77 24.06 -16.14
CA THR A 82 -12.21 24.82 -14.96
C THR A 82 -13.45 25.68 -15.24
N PRO A 83 -13.50 26.51 -16.31
CA PRO A 83 -14.71 27.23 -16.67
C PRO A 83 -15.88 26.32 -17.04
N PHE A 84 -15.61 25.21 -17.73
CA PHE A 84 -16.64 24.23 -18.09
C PHE A 84 -17.31 23.63 -16.86
N LEU A 85 -16.52 23.15 -15.89
CA LEU A 85 -17.06 22.56 -14.66
C LEU A 85 -17.76 23.59 -13.79
N HIS A 86 -17.24 24.83 -13.70
CA HIS A 86 -17.91 25.88 -12.96
C HIS A 86 -19.18 26.39 -13.67
N GLY A 87 -19.25 26.28 -14.97
CA GLY A 87 -20.43 26.68 -15.77
C GLY A 87 -21.71 25.88 -15.46
N ILE A 88 -21.57 24.68 -14.85
CA ILE A 88 -22.70 23.85 -14.37
C ILE A 88 -22.95 24.02 -12.87
N ALA A 89 -22.37 25.06 -12.21
CA ALA A 89 -22.51 25.28 -10.78
C ALA A 89 -23.96 25.46 -10.34
N SER A 90 -24.27 24.88 -9.22
CA SER A 90 -25.58 25.00 -8.57
C SER A 90 -25.42 24.74 -7.06
N PRO A 91 -26.33 25.27 -6.21
CA PRO A 91 -26.20 25.09 -4.75
C PRO A 91 -26.10 23.64 -4.29
N GLY A 92 -26.80 22.71 -4.97
CA GLY A 92 -26.70 21.29 -4.68
C GLY A 92 -25.36 20.69 -5.09
N LEU A 93 -24.84 21.07 -6.25
CA LEU A 93 -23.54 20.61 -6.73
C LEU A 93 -22.39 21.22 -5.92
N ASP A 94 -22.51 22.49 -5.52
CA ASP A 94 -21.55 23.14 -4.61
C ASP A 94 -21.40 22.36 -3.30
N LEU A 95 -22.53 21.96 -2.67
CA LEU A 95 -22.51 21.16 -1.45
C LEU A 95 -21.78 19.82 -1.66
N VAL A 96 -22.05 19.13 -2.76
CA VAL A 96 -21.36 17.87 -3.11
C VAL A 96 -19.87 18.10 -3.31
N MET A 97 -19.46 19.13 -4.05
CA MET A 97 -18.06 19.43 -4.34
C MET A 97 -17.29 19.87 -3.08
N TRP A 98 -17.92 20.66 -2.21
CA TRP A 98 -17.36 21.00 -0.90
C TRP A 98 -17.22 19.77 0.00
N SER A 99 -18.19 18.86 0.00
CA SER A 99 -18.10 17.60 0.75
C SER A 99 -16.96 16.71 0.25
N LEU A 100 -16.83 16.57 -1.08
CA LEU A 100 -15.76 15.77 -1.69
C LEU A 100 -14.38 16.36 -1.43
N THR A 101 -14.20 17.70 -1.58
CA THR A 101 -12.89 18.32 -1.29
C THR A 101 -12.51 18.16 0.18
N THR A 102 -13.49 18.22 1.10
CA THR A 102 -13.28 18.01 2.52
C THR A 102 -12.76 16.60 2.82
N MET A 103 -13.25 15.57 2.10
CA MET A 103 -12.71 14.21 2.22
C MET A 103 -11.21 14.11 1.87
N GLY A 104 -10.72 14.98 0.97
CA GLY A 104 -9.29 15.05 0.61
C GLY A 104 -8.45 15.97 1.51
N SER A 105 -9.06 16.68 2.43
CA SER A 105 -8.40 17.63 3.32
C SER A 105 -7.75 16.95 4.53
N SER A 106 -6.78 17.64 5.15
CA SER A 106 -6.17 17.20 6.42
C SER A 106 -7.19 17.14 7.57
N LEU A 107 -8.28 17.92 7.49
CA LEU A 107 -9.36 17.91 8.47
C LEU A 107 -10.04 16.53 8.61
N VAL A 108 -10.14 15.77 7.51
CA VAL A 108 -10.73 14.42 7.49
C VAL A 108 -9.65 13.34 7.50
N ILE A 109 -8.62 13.49 6.68
CA ILE A 109 -7.57 12.46 6.53
C ILE A 109 -6.82 12.23 7.85
N VAL A 110 -6.47 13.30 8.59
CA VAL A 110 -5.66 13.15 9.82
C VAL A 110 -6.41 12.44 10.93
N PRO A 111 -7.65 12.82 11.31
CA PRO A 111 -8.41 12.08 12.32
C PRO A 111 -8.67 10.63 11.90
N LEU A 112 -8.99 10.38 10.63
CA LEU A 112 -9.22 9.03 10.12
C LEU A 112 -7.93 8.19 10.13
N TYR A 113 -6.79 8.79 9.77
CA TYR A 113 -5.48 8.15 9.89
C TYR A 113 -5.18 7.75 11.33
N VAL A 114 -5.39 8.66 12.29
CA VAL A 114 -5.14 8.38 13.72
C VAL A 114 -6.05 7.25 14.21
N LEU A 115 -7.34 7.27 13.86
CA LEU A 115 -8.30 6.24 14.23
C LEU A 115 -7.91 4.86 13.68
N VAL A 116 -7.59 4.79 12.39
CA VAL A 116 -7.17 3.54 11.74
C VAL A 116 -5.85 3.05 12.33
N MET A 117 -4.89 3.96 12.55
CA MET A 117 -3.60 3.64 13.16
C MET A 117 -3.79 3.05 14.56
N ALA A 118 -4.60 3.67 15.41
CA ALA A 118 -4.93 3.16 16.74
C ALA A 118 -5.53 1.76 16.68
N GLY A 119 -6.47 1.52 15.74
CA GLY A 119 -7.06 0.21 15.52
C GLY A 119 -6.06 -0.85 15.05
N LEU A 120 -5.16 -0.50 14.12
CA LEU A 120 -4.10 -1.40 13.65
C LEU A 120 -3.12 -1.76 14.75
N LEU A 121 -2.69 -0.80 15.56
CA LEU A 121 -1.77 -1.02 16.68
C LEU A 121 -2.44 -1.86 17.79
N TRP A 122 -3.70 -1.57 18.11
CA TRP A 122 -4.47 -2.37 19.07
C TRP A 122 -4.61 -3.83 18.63
N LYS A 123 -4.88 -4.05 17.34
CA LYS A 123 -4.95 -5.40 16.75
C LYS A 123 -3.57 -6.01 16.45
N ARG A 124 -2.49 -5.35 16.83
CA ARG A 124 -1.08 -5.75 16.58
C ARG A 124 -0.77 -6.00 15.10
N ARG A 125 -1.40 -5.24 14.20
CA ARG A 125 -1.19 -5.27 12.75
C ARG A 125 -0.07 -4.32 12.35
N PHE A 126 1.13 -4.49 12.93
CA PHE A 126 2.26 -3.57 12.77
C PHE A 126 2.69 -3.40 11.32
N GLY A 127 2.67 -4.46 10.51
CA GLY A 127 2.99 -4.38 9.08
C GLY A 127 2.04 -3.44 8.33
N SER A 128 0.72 -3.54 8.58
CA SER A 128 -0.28 -2.64 7.98
C SER A 128 -0.12 -1.21 8.48
N ALA A 129 0.23 -1.03 9.77
CA ALA A 129 0.49 0.29 10.33
C ALA A 129 1.71 0.95 9.66
N VAL A 130 2.82 0.23 9.51
CA VAL A 130 4.01 0.72 8.80
C VAL A 130 3.70 1.01 7.34
N PHE A 131 2.96 0.13 6.66
CA PHE A 131 2.52 0.36 5.27
C PHE A 131 1.74 1.67 5.14
N LEU A 132 0.74 1.89 5.99
CA LEU A 132 -0.07 3.12 5.98
C LEU A 132 0.78 4.36 6.24
N SER A 133 1.72 4.28 7.20
CA SER A 133 2.61 5.39 7.55
C SER A 133 3.57 5.74 6.42
N VAL A 134 4.20 4.73 5.79
CA VAL A 134 5.12 4.95 4.67
C VAL A 134 4.37 5.47 3.45
N ALA A 135 3.20 4.91 3.13
CA ALA A 135 2.39 5.36 2.01
C ALA A 135 1.95 6.82 2.20
N SER A 136 1.28 7.14 3.32
CA SER A 136 0.73 8.48 3.56
C SER A 136 1.81 9.53 3.86
N GLY A 137 2.78 9.22 4.71
CA GLY A 137 3.87 10.13 5.05
C GLY A 137 4.77 10.42 3.86
N GLY A 138 5.10 9.40 3.06
CA GLY A 138 5.88 9.58 1.84
C GLY A 138 5.14 10.40 0.77
N ALA A 139 3.82 10.23 0.65
CA ALA A 139 3.02 11.06 -0.26
C ALA A 139 3.02 12.54 0.15
N LEU A 140 2.92 12.83 1.45
CA LEU A 140 3.01 14.21 1.96
C LEU A 140 4.37 14.85 1.62
N ILE A 141 5.46 14.14 1.88
CA ILE A 141 6.82 14.61 1.58
C ILE A 141 6.99 14.81 0.08
N LEU A 142 6.60 13.82 -0.73
CA LEU A 142 6.72 13.90 -2.19
C LEU A 142 5.91 15.06 -2.76
N ASN A 143 4.66 15.26 -2.30
CA ASN A 143 3.83 16.39 -2.73
C ASN A 143 4.46 17.74 -2.37
N ALA A 144 4.95 17.89 -1.14
CA ALA A 144 5.63 19.13 -0.72
C ALA A 144 6.89 19.41 -1.55
N THR A 145 7.72 18.38 -1.79
CA THR A 145 8.92 18.51 -2.62
C THR A 145 8.59 18.90 -4.06
N MET A 146 7.58 18.24 -4.66
CA MET A 146 7.15 18.56 -6.02
C MET A 146 6.60 19.99 -6.12
N LYS A 147 5.81 20.45 -5.15
CA LYS A 147 5.31 21.84 -5.12
C LYS A 147 6.44 22.86 -5.11
N LEU A 148 7.47 22.64 -4.28
CA LEU A 148 8.64 23.51 -4.20
C LEU A 148 9.51 23.45 -5.45
N PHE A 149 9.52 22.31 -6.16
CA PHE A 149 10.31 22.13 -7.37
C PHE A 149 9.67 22.80 -8.60
N PHE A 150 8.34 22.69 -8.75
CA PHE A 150 7.63 23.19 -9.92
C PHE A 150 7.15 24.64 -9.77
N GLU A 151 6.93 25.10 -8.57
CA GLU A 151 6.51 26.47 -8.23
C GLU A 151 5.35 27.01 -9.09
N ARG A 152 4.48 26.13 -9.59
CA ARG A 152 3.38 26.48 -10.50
C ARG A 152 2.39 27.42 -9.80
N PRO A 153 2.07 28.61 -10.38
CA PRO A 153 1.03 29.46 -9.84
C PRO A 153 -0.35 28.83 -9.96
N ARG A 154 -1.25 29.15 -9.04
CA ARG A 154 -2.64 28.67 -9.07
C ARG A 154 -3.48 29.40 -10.09
N PRO A 155 -4.61 28.80 -10.53
CA PRO A 155 -5.60 29.53 -11.33
C PRO A 155 -6.04 30.82 -10.64
N GLN A 156 -6.05 31.91 -11.37
CA GLN A 156 -6.54 33.19 -10.90
C GLN A 156 -7.96 33.38 -11.42
N LEU A 157 -8.96 32.99 -10.63
CA LEU A 157 -10.36 32.95 -11.03
C LEU A 157 -11.21 33.79 -10.07
N PRO A 158 -12.23 34.54 -10.58
CA PRO A 158 -13.02 35.46 -9.75
C PRO A 158 -13.78 34.78 -8.59
N TRP A 159 -14.08 33.50 -8.74
CA TRP A 159 -14.85 32.72 -7.76
C TRP A 159 -13.99 31.86 -6.85
N ALA A 160 -12.70 31.72 -7.14
CA ALA A 160 -11.80 30.83 -6.37
C ALA A 160 -11.09 31.62 -5.26
N GLN A 161 -10.98 30.98 -4.11
CA GLN A 161 -10.16 31.54 -3.03
C GLN A 161 -8.68 31.48 -3.40
N VAL A 162 -7.97 32.58 -3.25
CA VAL A 162 -6.52 32.63 -3.43
C VAL A 162 -5.83 31.91 -2.26
N LEU A 163 -5.01 30.92 -2.58
CA LEU A 163 -4.22 30.16 -1.61
C LEU A 163 -2.74 30.54 -1.77
N PRO A 164 -1.97 30.59 -0.66
CA PRO A 164 -0.59 31.10 -0.69
C PRO A 164 0.44 30.09 -1.19
N ASP A 165 0.03 28.83 -1.44
CA ASP A 165 0.92 27.75 -1.87
C ASP A 165 0.83 27.45 -3.38
N TYR A 166 1.79 26.67 -3.89
CA TYR A 166 1.88 26.28 -5.29
C TYR A 166 0.80 25.29 -5.73
N SER A 167 0.50 25.30 -7.04
CA SER A 167 -0.60 24.54 -7.61
C SER A 167 -0.25 23.07 -7.88
N PHE A 168 0.91 22.80 -8.47
CA PHE A 168 1.28 21.45 -8.97
C PHE A 168 2.18 20.68 -8.00
N PRO A 169 1.89 19.42 -7.77
CA PRO A 169 0.63 18.70 -8.05
C PRO A 169 -0.43 18.98 -6.97
N SER A 170 -1.71 18.63 -7.27
CA SER A 170 -2.81 18.78 -6.31
C SER A 170 -2.62 17.92 -5.07
N GLY A 171 -2.42 18.55 -3.90
CA GLY A 171 -2.18 17.83 -2.65
C GLY A 171 -3.41 17.08 -2.15
N HIS A 172 -4.63 17.64 -2.26
CA HIS A 172 -5.87 16.93 -1.90
C HIS A 172 -6.03 15.66 -2.73
N THR A 173 -5.76 15.75 -4.03
CA THR A 173 -5.86 14.60 -4.93
C THR A 173 -4.80 13.55 -4.62
N MET A 174 -3.53 13.93 -4.55
CA MET A 174 -2.42 13.00 -4.34
C MET A 174 -2.53 12.28 -2.98
N ASN A 175 -2.74 13.04 -1.91
CA ASN A 175 -2.84 12.47 -0.56
C ASN A 175 -4.13 11.65 -0.39
N GLY A 176 -5.25 12.10 -0.99
CA GLY A 176 -6.50 11.37 -1.00
C GLY A 176 -6.37 10.01 -1.72
N VAL A 177 -5.80 10.00 -2.92
CA VAL A 177 -5.52 8.75 -3.68
C VAL A 177 -4.72 7.77 -2.85
N VAL A 178 -3.57 8.22 -2.32
CA VAL A 178 -2.69 7.33 -1.55
C VAL A 178 -3.38 6.82 -0.29
N PHE A 179 -4.02 7.70 0.46
CA PHE A 179 -4.65 7.34 1.71
C PHE A 179 -5.81 6.35 1.53
N TYR A 180 -6.79 6.68 0.68
CA TYR A 180 -7.96 5.82 0.50
C TYR A 180 -7.63 4.49 -0.19
N LEU A 181 -6.73 4.49 -1.18
CA LEU A 181 -6.28 3.24 -1.79
C LEU A 181 -5.44 2.39 -0.82
N ALA A 182 -4.61 2.99 0.03
CA ALA A 182 -3.89 2.26 1.08
C ALA A 182 -4.86 1.61 2.07
N LEU A 183 -5.93 2.31 2.47
CA LEU A 183 -7.00 1.74 3.30
C LEU A 183 -7.69 0.56 2.60
N ALA A 184 -7.96 0.66 1.30
CA ALA A 184 -8.56 -0.43 0.53
C ALA A 184 -7.65 -1.67 0.47
N VAL A 185 -6.33 -1.49 0.28
CA VAL A 185 -5.33 -2.57 0.33
C VAL A 185 -5.29 -3.23 1.70
N ILE A 186 -5.32 -2.44 2.78
CA ILE A 186 -5.36 -2.94 4.15
C ILE A 186 -6.67 -3.70 4.41
N ALA A 187 -7.82 -3.14 4.00
CA ALA A 187 -9.12 -3.80 4.13
C ALA A 187 -9.15 -5.14 3.37
N TRP A 188 -8.58 -5.17 2.16
CA TRP A 188 -8.43 -6.41 1.40
C TRP A 188 -7.62 -7.46 2.16
N SER A 189 -6.48 -7.06 2.73
CA SER A 189 -5.59 -7.97 3.46
C SER A 189 -6.20 -8.52 4.74
N ILE A 190 -7.10 -7.77 5.39
CA ILE A 190 -7.70 -8.13 6.68
C ILE A 190 -9.04 -8.87 6.51
N PHE A 191 -9.90 -8.38 5.62
CA PHE A 191 -11.30 -8.82 5.50
C PHE A 191 -11.58 -9.63 4.22
N GLY A 192 -10.58 -9.82 3.37
CA GLY A 192 -10.68 -10.63 2.17
C GLY A 192 -11.30 -9.93 0.97
N ARG A 193 -11.54 -10.73 -0.10
CA ARG A 193 -11.79 -10.23 -1.46
C ARG A 193 -13.04 -9.35 -1.58
N ARG A 194 -14.17 -9.74 -0.95
CA ARG A 194 -15.43 -9.00 -1.10
C ARG A 194 -15.30 -7.58 -0.56
N ILE A 195 -14.87 -7.45 0.70
CA ILE A 195 -14.67 -6.14 1.34
C ILE A 195 -13.57 -5.35 0.61
N GLY A 196 -12.50 -6.03 0.19
CA GLY A 196 -11.41 -5.41 -0.57
C GLY A 196 -11.88 -4.76 -1.88
N ILE A 197 -12.72 -5.45 -2.68
CA ILE A 197 -13.28 -4.90 -3.93
C ILE A 197 -14.18 -3.70 -3.63
N THR A 198 -15.07 -3.81 -2.64
CA THR A 198 -15.96 -2.69 -2.27
C THR A 198 -15.17 -1.47 -1.79
N SER A 199 -14.17 -1.69 -0.92
CA SER A 199 -13.30 -0.62 -0.43
C SER A 199 -12.50 0.03 -1.56
N LEU A 200 -12.02 -0.76 -2.52
CA LEU A 200 -11.31 -0.27 -3.69
C LEU A 200 -12.22 0.60 -4.57
N ALA A 201 -13.45 0.15 -4.84
CA ALA A 201 -14.42 0.91 -5.60
C ALA A 201 -14.74 2.26 -4.94
N ILE A 202 -14.97 2.26 -3.62
CA ILE A 202 -15.19 3.48 -2.84
C ILE A 202 -13.96 4.40 -2.91
N ALA A 203 -12.75 3.86 -2.73
CA ALA A 203 -11.52 4.63 -2.78
C ALA A 203 -11.30 5.30 -4.14
N VAL A 204 -11.59 4.59 -5.25
CA VAL A 204 -11.50 5.15 -6.61
C VAL A 204 -12.52 6.26 -6.82
N VAL A 205 -13.77 6.06 -6.42
CA VAL A 205 -14.82 7.09 -6.52
C VAL A 205 -14.45 8.33 -5.71
N LEU A 206 -13.96 8.16 -4.49
CA LEU A 206 -13.48 9.27 -3.66
C LEU A 206 -12.29 9.99 -4.29
N ALA A 207 -11.30 9.26 -4.80
CA ALA A 207 -10.12 9.84 -5.42
C ALA A 207 -10.47 10.71 -6.64
N ILE A 208 -11.35 10.20 -7.52
CA ILE A 208 -11.84 10.94 -8.68
C ILE A 208 -12.68 12.14 -8.24
N GLY A 209 -13.62 11.92 -7.32
CA GLY A 209 -14.50 12.98 -6.80
C GLY A 209 -13.73 14.11 -6.12
N ILE A 210 -12.73 13.78 -5.31
CA ILE A 210 -11.82 14.79 -4.72
C ILE A 210 -11.11 15.57 -5.83
N GLY A 211 -10.55 14.87 -6.83
CA GLY A 211 -9.89 15.54 -7.96
C GLY A 211 -10.80 16.49 -8.71
N VAL A 212 -11.99 16.02 -9.09
CA VAL A 212 -13.00 16.85 -9.80
C VAL A 212 -13.41 18.06 -8.96
N SER A 213 -13.61 17.89 -7.64
CA SER A 213 -13.95 19.01 -6.76
C SER A 213 -12.90 20.11 -6.74
N ARG A 214 -11.61 19.76 -6.92
CA ARG A 214 -10.52 20.76 -6.92
C ARG A 214 -10.53 21.63 -8.17
N ILE A 215 -10.93 21.06 -9.32
CA ILE A 215 -11.08 21.78 -10.58
C ILE A 215 -12.35 22.63 -10.53
N TYR A 216 -13.47 22.06 -10.10
CA TYR A 216 -14.76 22.73 -10.00
C TYR A 216 -14.70 23.99 -9.12
N LEU A 217 -14.04 23.88 -7.96
CA LEU A 217 -13.85 24.97 -7.01
C LEU A 217 -12.75 25.97 -7.43
N GLY A 218 -12.08 25.73 -8.57
CA GLY A 218 -11.07 26.65 -9.12
C GLY A 218 -9.72 26.66 -8.39
N TYR A 219 -9.47 25.69 -7.52
CA TYR A 219 -8.21 25.63 -6.75
C TYR A 219 -7.03 25.09 -7.53
N HIS A 220 -7.28 24.27 -8.55
CA HIS A 220 -6.28 23.58 -9.33
C HIS A 220 -6.66 23.46 -10.79
N TYR A 221 -5.66 23.42 -11.65
CA TYR A 221 -5.81 23.02 -13.03
C TYR A 221 -6.10 21.53 -13.16
N LEU A 222 -6.66 21.10 -14.31
CA LEU A 222 -6.88 19.67 -14.59
C LEU A 222 -5.57 18.89 -14.54
N THR A 223 -4.48 19.45 -15.09
CA THR A 223 -3.16 18.80 -15.09
C THR A 223 -2.56 18.67 -13.70
N ASP A 224 -2.85 19.58 -12.75
CA ASP A 224 -2.45 19.42 -11.34
C ASP A 224 -3.13 18.22 -10.70
N VAL A 225 -4.41 18.01 -11.01
CA VAL A 225 -5.22 16.91 -10.50
C VAL A 225 -4.74 15.59 -11.09
N VAL A 226 -4.55 15.52 -12.41
CA VAL A 226 -4.01 14.33 -13.09
C VAL A 226 -2.61 14.03 -12.59
N GLY A 227 -1.75 15.04 -12.46
CA GLY A 227 -0.41 14.90 -11.88
C GLY A 227 -0.44 14.33 -10.45
N GLY A 228 -1.35 14.83 -9.61
CA GLY A 228 -1.56 14.33 -8.26
C GLY A 228 -2.05 12.87 -8.22
N LEU A 229 -3.00 12.50 -9.10
CA LEU A 229 -3.47 11.12 -9.25
C LEU A 229 -2.32 10.17 -9.64
N LEU A 230 -1.57 10.54 -10.68
CA LEU A 230 -0.49 9.73 -11.21
C LEU A 230 0.70 9.60 -10.24
N ALA A 231 1.12 10.71 -9.62
CA ALA A 231 2.19 10.70 -8.63
C ALA A 231 1.80 9.88 -7.39
N GLY A 232 0.56 10.03 -6.90
CA GLY A 232 0.04 9.25 -5.79
C GLY A 232 -0.05 7.76 -6.11
N LEU A 233 -0.56 7.41 -7.30
CA LEU A 233 -0.64 6.02 -7.74
C LEU A 233 0.75 5.40 -7.92
N ALA A 234 1.69 6.09 -8.57
CA ALA A 234 3.06 5.62 -8.75
C ALA A 234 3.74 5.39 -7.40
N TRP A 235 3.62 6.33 -6.46
CA TRP A 235 4.15 6.17 -5.11
C TRP A 235 3.56 4.95 -4.40
N LEU A 236 2.23 4.79 -4.42
CA LEU A 236 1.56 3.66 -3.77
C LEU A 236 1.95 2.32 -4.41
N LEU A 237 2.14 2.26 -5.72
CA LEU A 237 2.62 1.06 -6.42
C LEU A 237 4.04 0.70 -5.99
N ILE A 238 4.95 1.68 -5.85
CA ILE A 238 6.31 1.48 -5.35
C ILE A 238 6.29 0.91 -3.92
N VAL A 239 5.55 1.56 -3.02
CA VAL A 239 5.43 1.12 -1.63
C VAL A 239 4.79 -0.28 -1.56
N GLY A 240 3.72 -0.50 -2.33
CA GLY A 240 3.05 -1.80 -2.41
C GLY A 240 3.96 -2.92 -2.92
N ALA A 241 4.78 -2.64 -3.93
CA ALA A 241 5.77 -3.59 -4.46
C ALA A 241 6.85 -3.93 -3.41
N ALA A 242 7.37 -2.92 -2.69
CA ALA A 242 8.35 -3.11 -1.63
C ALA A 242 7.81 -4.00 -0.50
N PHE A 243 6.56 -3.78 -0.07
CA PHE A 243 5.91 -4.60 0.95
C PHE A 243 5.59 -6.01 0.45
N ARG A 244 5.21 -6.16 -0.83
CA ARG A 244 4.96 -7.48 -1.43
C ARG A 244 6.23 -8.32 -1.57
N ALA A 245 7.37 -7.69 -1.85
CA ALA A 245 8.66 -8.36 -1.92
C ALA A 245 9.14 -8.88 -0.56
N ARG A 246 8.57 -8.39 0.55
CA ARG A 246 8.89 -8.81 1.91
C ARG A 246 7.64 -9.22 2.68
N PRO A 247 7.08 -10.43 2.43
CA PRO A 247 5.83 -10.90 3.05
C PRO A 247 5.84 -10.88 4.58
N ALA A 248 7.01 -11.03 5.20
CA ALA A 248 7.17 -10.95 6.66
C ALA A 248 6.71 -9.60 7.24
N TRP A 249 6.75 -8.51 6.46
CA TRP A 249 6.28 -7.21 6.92
C TRP A 249 4.75 -7.18 7.15
N TRP A 250 3.97 -7.95 6.37
CA TRP A 250 2.52 -8.05 6.56
C TRP A 250 2.14 -8.90 7.77
N THR A 251 2.96 -9.91 8.10
CA THR A 251 2.70 -10.83 9.22
C THR A 251 3.34 -10.35 10.52
N TRP A 252 4.10 -9.24 10.49
CA TRP A 252 4.74 -8.69 11.66
C TRP A 252 3.69 -8.32 12.73
N GLY A 253 3.83 -8.92 13.91
CA GLY A 253 2.87 -8.83 15.01
C GLY A 253 1.93 -10.03 15.14
N GLY A 254 1.53 -10.70 14.07
CA GLY A 254 0.73 -11.94 14.11
C GLY A 254 1.55 -13.13 14.61
N ALA A 255 2.81 -13.22 14.19
CA ALA A 255 3.72 -14.31 14.61
C ALA A 255 4.11 -14.24 16.10
N ILE A 256 4.11 -13.05 16.71
CA ILE A 256 4.39 -12.89 18.15
C ILE A 256 3.23 -13.44 18.98
N ALA A 257 1.99 -13.20 18.54
CA ALA A 257 0.79 -13.68 19.25
C ALA A 257 0.61 -15.19 19.18
N SER A 258 1.15 -15.88 18.17
CA SER A 258 1.12 -17.34 18.07
C SER A 258 2.20 -18.00 18.93
N ARG A 259 3.36 -17.36 19.12
CA ARG A 259 4.43 -17.87 19.97
C ARG A 259 4.07 -17.79 21.46
N THR A 260 3.40 -16.73 21.89
CA THR A 260 2.99 -16.58 23.30
C THR A 260 1.84 -17.53 23.69
N ARG A 261 0.99 -17.94 22.72
CA ARG A 261 -0.06 -18.94 22.99
C ARG A 261 0.43 -20.38 23.04
N GLY A 262 1.62 -20.67 22.51
CA GLY A 262 2.21 -22.01 22.50
C GLY A 262 3.05 -22.35 23.77
N THR A 263 3.35 -21.35 24.59
CA THR A 263 4.17 -21.54 25.81
C THR A 263 3.35 -21.67 27.09
N ASP A 264 2.04 -21.37 27.04
CA ASP A 264 1.17 -21.39 28.24
C ASP A 264 0.22 -22.58 28.27
N ASP A 265 0.52 -23.69 27.57
CA ASP A 265 -0.25 -24.94 27.67
C ASP A 265 0.29 -25.80 28.80
N PRO A 266 -0.33 -25.77 30.00
CA PRO A 266 0.14 -26.51 31.18
C PRO A 266 0.00 -28.01 31.04
N ASP A 267 -0.75 -28.51 30.02
CA ASP A 267 -0.96 -29.93 29.81
C ASP A 267 0.20 -30.62 29.08
N ARG A 268 1.06 -29.83 28.37
CA ARG A 268 2.30 -30.38 27.78
C ARG A 268 3.42 -30.65 28.79
N ALA A 269 3.39 -29.98 29.93
CA ALA A 269 4.38 -30.17 30.99
C ALA A 269 4.13 -31.43 31.85
N ARG A 270 2.98 -32.10 31.67
CA ARG A 270 2.62 -33.33 32.42
C ARG A 270 2.82 -34.61 31.61
N ALA A 271 3.21 -34.52 30.32
CA ALA A 271 3.38 -35.64 29.42
C ALA A 271 4.86 -35.98 29.11
N ALA A 272 5.82 -35.24 29.71
CA ALA A 272 7.26 -35.52 29.70
C ALA A 272 7.73 -35.92 31.12
#